data_8fcfc5fdee36e5089695ba45f534decf
#
_entry.id   8fcfc5fdee36e5089695ba45f534decf
#
_cell.length_a   1.000
_cell.length_b   1.000
_cell.length_c   1.000
_cell.angle_alpha   90.00
_cell.angle_beta   90.00
_cell.angle_gamma   90.00
#
_symmetry.space_group_name_H-M   'P 1'
#
loop_
_entity.id
_entity.type
_entity.pdbx_description
1 polymer ?
#
loop_
_entity_poly.entity_id
_entity_poly.type
_entity_poly.pdbx_seq_one_letter_code
_entity_poly.pdbx_strand_id
1 'polypeptide(L)'
;MTEKFKILGKYIKDLSSETPDAETYIFVRDRISKYQLDIDINSKALKNKMIEINTRCRFNDKNESKKKSFFEIIYSTIVKINEEIKDKKELEKIILCDVQIEIYPSLEKALLDLLHNSGYPSIKFEKKIDFEDLYKQRFN
;
A
#
# COMPACT_ATOMS: atom_id res chain seq x y z
N MET A 1 -1.53 29.46 3.95
CA MET A 1 -2.35 28.31 3.62
C MET A 1 -2.14 27.20 4.64
N THR A 2 -3.18 26.88 5.38
CA THR A 2 -3.10 25.87 6.41
C THR A 2 -3.10 24.48 5.80
N GLU A 3 -2.15 23.66 6.17
CA GLU A 3 -2.12 22.27 5.73
C GLU A 3 -3.31 21.52 6.34
N LYS A 4 -3.92 20.63 5.55
CA LYS A 4 -5.06 19.83 6.02
C LYS A 4 -4.64 18.76 7.00
N PHE A 5 -3.42 18.28 6.88
CA PHE A 5 -2.88 17.24 7.76
C PHE A 5 -1.37 17.36 7.85
N LYS A 6 -0.81 16.71 8.86
CA LYS A 6 0.63 16.64 9.05
C LYS A 6 1.01 15.20 9.33
N ILE A 7 1.98 14.67 8.59
CA ILE A 7 2.51 13.33 8.83
C ILE A 7 3.49 13.41 10.01
N LEU A 8 3.18 12.69 11.08
CA LEU A 8 4.01 12.65 12.28
C LEU A 8 5.02 11.51 12.23
N GLY A 9 4.67 10.45 11.54
CA GLY A 9 5.56 9.31 11.39
C GLY A 9 5.03 8.33 10.36
N LYS A 10 5.93 7.54 9.81
CA LYS A 10 5.57 6.47 8.88
C LYS A 10 6.56 5.32 9.08
N TYR A 11 6.03 4.11 9.03
CA TYR A 11 6.83 2.92 9.32
C TYR A 11 6.23 1.69 8.67
N ILE A 12 7.06 0.67 8.50
CA ILE A 12 6.59 -0.63 8.03
C ILE A 12 6.05 -1.39 9.22
N LYS A 13 4.75 -1.69 9.21
CA LYS A 13 4.09 -2.43 10.28
C LYS A 13 4.25 -3.93 10.11
N ASP A 14 4.20 -4.39 8.87
CA ASP A 14 4.41 -5.79 8.54
C ASP A 14 4.98 -5.92 7.14
N LEU A 15 5.86 -6.89 6.96
CA LEU A 15 6.51 -7.13 5.67
C LEU A 15 6.66 -8.65 5.53
N SER A 16 5.99 -9.22 4.54
CA SER A 16 5.92 -10.67 4.39
C SER A 16 6.24 -11.11 2.96
N SER A 17 7.10 -12.11 2.85
CA SER A 17 7.42 -12.77 1.59
C SER A 17 7.51 -14.28 1.84
N GLU A 18 6.70 -15.05 1.13
CA GLU A 18 6.71 -16.50 1.25
C GLU A 18 6.76 -17.15 -0.12
N THR A 19 7.76 -18.02 -0.29
CA THR A 19 7.84 -18.93 -1.43
C THR A 19 8.18 -20.30 -0.84
N PRO A 20 7.22 -21.24 -0.85
CA PRO A 20 7.35 -22.46 -0.04
C PRO A 20 8.46 -23.43 -0.47
N ASP A 21 8.81 -23.44 -1.75
CA ASP A 21 9.83 -24.36 -2.25
C ASP A 21 10.42 -23.87 -3.57
N ALA A 22 11.47 -24.55 -4.01
CA ALA A 22 12.18 -24.19 -5.24
C ALA A 22 11.33 -24.36 -6.48
N GLU A 23 10.47 -25.38 -6.52
CA GLU A 23 9.59 -25.62 -7.66
C GLU A 23 8.61 -24.45 -7.83
N THR A 24 8.06 -23.98 -6.73
CA THR A 24 7.18 -22.81 -6.72
C THR A 24 7.93 -21.58 -7.20
N TYR A 25 9.15 -21.37 -6.73
CA TYR A 25 9.96 -20.23 -7.16
C TYR A 25 10.16 -20.23 -8.67
N ILE A 26 10.54 -21.39 -9.24
CA ILE A 26 10.76 -21.50 -10.69
C ILE A 26 9.47 -21.20 -11.46
N PHE A 27 8.35 -21.74 -10.99
CA PHE A 27 7.06 -21.51 -11.61
C PHE A 27 6.66 -20.03 -11.54
N VAL A 28 6.80 -19.41 -10.36
CA VAL A 28 6.42 -18.01 -10.14
C VAL A 28 7.33 -17.08 -10.94
N ARG A 29 8.62 -17.39 -11.05
CA ARG A 29 9.56 -16.59 -11.83
C ARG A 29 9.04 -16.30 -13.25
N ASP A 30 8.42 -17.30 -13.88
CA ASP A 30 7.91 -17.18 -15.23
C ASP A 30 6.55 -16.46 -15.29
N ARG A 31 5.89 -16.28 -14.14
CA ARG A 31 4.57 -15.65 -14.06
C ARG A 31 4.54 -14.33 -13.31
N ILE A 32 5.65 -13.92 -12.74
CA ILE A 32 5.67 -12.76 -11.83
C ILE A 32 5.19 -11.47 -12.52
N SER A 33 5.40 -11.35 -13.83
CA SER A 33 4.92 -10.20 -14.59
C SER A 33 3.40 -10.11 -14.66
N LYS A 34 2.70 -11.20 -14.39
CA LYS A 34 1.24 -11.25 -14.38
C LYS A 34 0.64 -11.04 -12.99
N TYR A 35 1.48 -10.96 -11.97
CA TYR A 35 1.03 -10.65 -10.62
C TYR A 35 0.46 -9.24 -10.59
N GLN A 36 -0.55 -9.06 -9.78
CA GLN A 36 -1.26 -7.79 -9.65
C GLN A 36 -1.16 -7.22 -8.24
N LEU A 37 -1.16 -5.92 -8.17
CA LEU A 37 -1.08 -5.20 -6.91
C LEU A 37 -2.49 -4.86 -6.42
N ASP A 38 -2.84 -5.34 -5.23
CA ASP A 38 -4.07 -4.97 -4.55
C ASP A 38 -3.74 -4.04 -3.39
N ILE A 39 -4.52 -2.99 -3.23
CA ILE A 39 -4.33 -2.00 -2.18
C ILE A 39 -5.58 -1.94 -1.32
N ASP A 40 -5.40 -2.02 -0.01
CA ASP A 40 -6.47 -1.85 0.96
C ASP A 40 -6.01 -0.85 2.03
N ILE A 41 -6.89 0.08 2.37
CA ILE A 41 -6.57 1.17 3.30
C ILE A 41 -7.58 1.15 4.43
N ASN A 42 -7.09 1.10 5.67
CA ASN A 42 -7.95 1.27 6.83
C ASN A 42 -7.35 2.31 7.77
N SER A 43 -8.15 2.82 8.66
CA SER A 43 -7.70 3.85 9.60
C SER A 43 -8.26 3.59 10.99
N LYS A 44 -7.54 4.09 11.99
CA LYS A 44 -7.90 3.98 13.39
C LYS A 44 -7.65 5.32 14.07
N ALA A 45 -8.67 5.84 14.75
CA ALA A 45 -8.51 7.07 15.51
C ALA A 45 -7.62 6.81 16.73
N LEU A 46 -6.69 7.71 16.95
CA LEU A 46 -5.81 7.72 18.12
C LEU A 46 -6.14 8.95 18.98
N LYS A 47 -5.44 9.08 20.10
CA LYS A 47 -5.61 10.24 20.99
C LYS A 47 -5.09 11.52 20.31
N ASN A 48 -5.57 12.66 20.78
CA ASN A 48 -5.08 14.00 20.36
C ASN A 48 -5.25 14.29 18.87
N LYS A 49 -6.38 13.84 18.28
CA LYS A 49 -6.71 14.05 16.86
C LYS A 49 -5.71 13.44 15.90
N MET A 50 -4.97 12.45 16.36
CA MET A 50 -4.12 11.66 15.50
C MET A 50 -4.89 10.49 14.90
N ILE A 51 -4.49 10.07 13.73
CA ILE A 51 -5.08 8.93 13.04
C ILE A 51 -3.95 8.03 12.55
N GLU A 52 -4.09 6.72 12.82
CA GLU A 52 -3.23 5.72 12.24
C GLU A 52 -3.86 5.25 10.93
N ILE A 53 -3.12 5.35 9.84
CA ILE A 53 -3.58 4.91 8.52
C ILE A 53 -2.72 3.74 8.09
N ASN A 54 -3.37 2.60 7.84
CA ASN A 54 -2.69 1.37 7.43
C ASN A 54 -2.96 1.13 5.95
N THR A 55 -1.91 1.17 5.14
CA THR A 55 -1.98 0.90 3.71
C THR A 55 -1.38 -0.48 3.47
N ARG A 56 -2.24 -1.43 3.10
CA ARG A 56 -1.84 -2.80 2.81
C ARG A 56 -1.72 -2.97 1.30
N CYS A 57 -0.57 -3.44 0.86
CA CYS A 57 -0.36 -3.79 -0.54
C CYS A 57 -0.02 -5.27 -0.63
N ARG A 58 -0.78 -5.99 -1.43
CA ARG A 58 -0.52 -7.39 -1.75
C ARG A 58 -0.17 -7.50 -3.21
N PHE A 59 0.92 -8.16 -3.49
CA PHE A 59 1.32 -8.47 -4.86
C PHE A 59 1.07 -9.94 -5.05
N ASN A 60 0.04 -10.28 -5.82
CA ASN A 60 -0.41 -11.67 -5.90
C ASN A 60 -0.90 -12.04 -7.28
N ASP A 61 -0.98 -13.36 -7.51
CA ASP A 61 -1.46 -13.94 -8.75
C ASP A 61 -2.96 -14.20 -8.62
N LYS A 62 -3.75 -13.61 -9.49
CA LYS A 62 -5.21 -13.80 -9.52
C LYS A 62 -5.62 -15.15 -10.12
N ASN A 63 -4.68 -15.86 -10.74
CA ASN A 63 -4.93 -17.19 -11.28
C ASN A 63 -5.07 -18.21 -10.14
N GLU A 64 -5.89 -19.23 -10.34
CA GLU A 64 -6.14 -20.27 -9.34
C GLU A 64 -5.03 -21.32 -9.22
N SER A 65 -3.82 -20.99 -9.66
CA SER A 65 -2.67 -21.88 -9.52
C SER A 65 -2.40 -22.20 -8.05
N LYS A 66 -2.09 -23.47 -7.74
CA LYS A 66 -1.71 -23.88 -6.39
C LYS A 66 -0.29 -23.45 -6.02
N LYS A 67 0.54 -23.15 -7.04
CA LYS A 67 1.93 -22.72 -6.82
C LYS A 67 1.98 -21.20 -6.84
N LYS A 68 2.02 -20.61 -5.66
CA LYS A 68 2.04 -19.16 -5.51
C LYS A 68 3.07 -18.73 -4.49
N SER A 69 3.68 -17.59 -4.78
CA SER A 69 4.42 -16.82 -3.79
C SER A 69 3.48 -15.79 -3.19
N PHE A 70 3.71 -15.45 -1.95
CA PHE A 70 2.92 -14.46 -1.23
C PHE A 70 3.80 -13.27 -0.86
N PHE A 71 3.34 -12.06 -1.21
CA PHE A 71 4.05 -10.83 -0.89
C PHE A 71 3.07 -9.81 -0.34
N GLU A 72 3.39 -9.25 0.81
CA GLU A 72 2.54 -8.25 1.43
C GLU A 72 3.36 -7.26 2.22
N ILE A 73 2.97 -6.00 2.14
CA ILE A 73 3.48 -4.95 3.02
C ILE A 73 2.30 -4.23 3.64
N ILE A 74 2.39 -3.95 4.95
CA ILE A 74 1.47 -3.05 5.62
C ILE A 74 2.30 -1.85 6.05
N TYR A 75 2.01 -0.72 5.45
CA TYR A 75 2.71 0.53 5.70
C TYR A 75 1.81 1.42 6.54
N SER A 76 2.30 1.84 7.70
CA SER A 76 1.52 2.65 8.63
C SER A 76 1.98 4.08 8.62
N THR A 77 1.02 4.99 8.65
CA THR A 77 1.26 6.43 8.70
C THR A 77 0.47 7.01 9.85
N ILE A 78 1.13 7.80 10.69
CA ILE A 78 0.45 8.51 11.76
C ILE A 78 0.33 9.97 11.31
N VAL A 79 -0.90 10.45 11.24
CA VAL A 79 -1.16 11.81 10.81
C VAL A 79 -1.93 12.57 11.88
N LYS A 80 -1.69 13.87 11.95
CA LYS A 80 -2.50 14.78 12.74
C LYS A 80 -3.34 15.59 11.79
N ILE A 81 -4.65 15.57 12.00
CA ILE A 81 -5.60 16.29 11.15
C ILE A 81 -5.78 17.72 11.66
N ASN A 82 -5.83 18.66 10.74
CA ASN A 82 -6.11 20.05 11.09
C ASN A 82 -7.47 20.14 11.79
N GLU A 83 -7.53 20.91 12.89
CA GLU A 83 -8.74 21.05 13.69
C GLU A 83 -9.92 21.64 12.94
N GLU A 84 -9.67 22.35 11.85
CA GLU A 84 -10.72 22.93 11.03
C GLU A 84 -11.44 21.89 10.15
N ILE A 85 -10.84 20.70 9.98
CA ILE A 85 -11.44 19.64 9.19
C ILE A 85 -12.49 18.93 10.04
N LYS A 86 -13.75 19.11 9.71
CA LYS A 86 -14.88 18.51 10.44
C LYS A 86 -15.81 17.71 9.54
N ASP A 87 -15.70 17.92 8.23
CA ASP A 87 -16.50 17.18 7.25
C ASP A 87 -15.95 15.76 7.09
N LYS A 88 -16.83 14.79 7.25
CA LYS A 88 -16.47 13.37 7.14
C LYS A 88 -15.94 13.03 5.75
N LYS A 89 -16.51 13.57 4.70
CA LYS A 89 -16.06 13.31 3.33
C LYS A 89 -14.69 13.90 3.07
N GLU A 90 -14.43 15.09 3.60
CA GLU A 90 -13.10 15.68 3.48
C GLU A 90 -12.05 14.86 4.21
N LEU A 91 -12.38 14.36 5.40
CA LEU A 91 -11.50 13.49 6.16
C LEU A 91 -11.20 12.18 5.40
N GLU A 92 -12.23 11.58 4.81
CA GLU A 92 -12.05 10.36 4.01
C GLU A 92 -11.13 10.59 2.82
N LYS A 93 -11.28 11.74 2.14
CA LYS A 93 -10.40 12.08 1.02
C LYS A 93 -8.96 12.25 1.46
N ILE A 94 -8.73 12.87 2.60
CA ILE A 94 -7.39 13.02 3.16
C ILE A 94 -6.76 11.65 3.39
N ILE A 95 -7.49 10.74 4.04
CA ILE A 95 -7.00 9.41 4.40
C ILE A 95 -6.77 8.54 3.16
N LEU A 96 -7.72 8.54 2.22
CA LEU A 96 -7.73 7.60 1.10
C LEU A 96 -7.00 8.12 -0.14
N CYS A 97 -6.76 9.42 -0.22
CA CYS A 97 -6.16 10.02 -1.39
C CYS A 97 -4.91 10.84 -1.03
N ASP A 98 -5.08 11.93 -0.30
CA ASP A 98 -4.00 12.91 -0.10
C ASP A 98 -2.80 12.32 0.64
N VAL A 99 -3.04 11.57 1.71
CA VAL A 99 -1.96 10.91 2.46
C VAL A 99 -1.29 9.85 1.60
N GLN A 100 -2.08 9.09 0.84
CA GLN A 100 -1.56 8.02 -0.01
C GLN A 100 -0.61 8.57 -1.07
N ILE A 101 -0.94 9.69 -1.68
CA ILE A 101 -0.08 10.32 -2.68
C ILE A 101 1.28 10.67 -2.07
N GLU A 102 1.30 11.16 -0.85
CA GLU A 102 2.56 11.52 -0.18
C GLU A 102 3.40 10.32 0.22
N ILE A 103 2.77 9.25 0.73
CA ILE A 103 3.52 8.12 1.27
C ILE A 103 3.87 7.06 0.22
N TYR A 104 3.17 7.04 -0.90
CA TYR A 104 3.32 5.95 -1.87
C TYR A 104 4.74 5.76 -2.39
N PRO A 105 5.52 6.80 -2.70
CA PRO A 105 6.90 6.58 -3.14
C PRO A 105 7.75 5.77 -2.14
N SER A 106 7.58 6.01 -0.84
CA SER A 106 8.29 5.26 0.20
C SER A 106 7.78 3.83 0.30
N LEU A 107 6.46 3.65 0.22
CA LEU A 107 5.84 2.33 0.26
C LEU A 107 6.25 1.50 -0.95
N GLU A 108 6.19 2.09 -2.15
CA GLU A 108 6.57 1.41 -3.38
C GLU A 108 8.02 0.95 -3.33
N LYS A 109 8.92 1.81 -2.85
CA LYS A 109 10.33 1.45 -2.73
C LYS A 109 10.50 0.25 -1.80
N ALA A 110 9.82 0.25 -0.65
CA ALA A 110 9.90 -0.85 0.30
C ALA A 110 9.38 -2.16 -0.30
N LEU A 111 8.27 -2.09 -1.03
CA LEU A 111 7.70 -3.27 -1.68
C LEU A 111 8.61 -3.79 -2.80
N LEU A 112 9.17 -2.90 -3.63
CA LEU A 112 10.10 -3.29 -4.68
C LEU A 112 11.37 -3.92 -4.09
N ASP A 113 11.91 -3.36 -3.00
CA ASP A 113 13.06 -3.94 -2.33
C ASP A 113 12.74 -5.35 -1.83
N LEU A 114 11.54 -5.56 -1.30
CA LEU A 114 11.10 -6.89 -0.88
C LEU A 114 11.08 -7.87 -2.05
N LEU A 115 10.49 -7.47 -3.17
CA LEU A 115 10.39 -8.33 -4.35
C LEU A 115 11.75 -8.65 -4.94
N HIS A 116 12.62 -7.65 -5.02
CA HIS A 116 13.98 -7.85 -5.53
C HIS A 116 14.77 -8.82 -4.65
N ASN A 117 14.66 -8.66 -3.33
CA ASN A 117 15.33 -9.54 -2.37
C ASN A 117 14.68 -10.92 -2.27
N SER A 118 13.45 -11.05 -2.73
CA SER A 118 12.73 -12.33 -2.76
C SER A 118 13.04 -13.17 -4.00
N GLY A 119 13.91 -12.68 -4.88
CA GLY A 119 14.35 -13.42 -6.04
C GLY A 119 13.84 -12.88 -7.37
N TYR A 120 13.25 -11.68 -7.40
CA TYR A 120 12.67 -11.11 -8.62
C TYR A 120 13.26 -9.72 -8.90
N PRO A 121 14.55 -9.64 -9.23
CA PRO A 121 15.23 -8.34 -9.34
C PRO A 121 14.81 -7.50 -10.54
N SER A 122 14.11 -8.08 -11.51
CA SER A 122 13.67 -7.35 -12.71
C SER A 122 12.30 -6.69 -12.57
N ILE A 123 11.60 -6.91 -11.45
CA ILE A 123 10.26 -6.36 -11.27
C ILE A 123 10.29 -4.83 -11.18
N LYS A 124 9.39 -4.21 -11.92
CA LYS A 124 9.17 -2.76 -11.92
C LYS A 124 7.68 -2.50 -11.95
N PHE A 125 7.26 -1.44 -11.30
CA PHE A 125 5.87 -0.96 -11.40
C PHE A 125 5.85 0.19 -12.41
N GLU A 126 5.50 -0.12 -13.65
CA GLU A 126 5.52 0.87 -14.74
C GLU A 126 4.37 1.85 -14.66
N LYS A 127 3.21 1.40 -14.16
CA LYS A 127 2.04 2.27 -14.02
C LYS A 127 2.01 2.86 -12.61
N LYS A 128 1.88 4.17 -12.55
CA LYS A 128 1.66 4.84 -11.28
C LYS A 128 0.21 4.69 -10.86
N ILE A 129 -0.02 4.50 -9.57
CA ILE A 129 -1.36 4.39 -9.03
C ILE A 129 -1.97 5.78 -8.95
N ASP A 130 -3.16 5.93 -9.54
CA ASP A 130 -3.94 7.17 -9.46
C ASP A 130 -4.90 7.06 -8.27
N PHE A 131 -4.47 7.58 -7.13
CA PHE A 131 -5.28 7.52 -5.90
C PHE A 131 -6.54 8.39 -6.00
N GLU A 132 -6.51 9.45 -6.77
CA GLU A 132 -7.72 10.26 -6.97
C GLU A 132 -8.78 9.46 -7.72
N ASP A 133 -8.38 8.72 -8.76
CA ASP A 133 -9.29 7.88 -9.52
C ASP A 133 -9.83 6.74 -8.66
N LEU A 134 -8.97 6.09 -7.87
CA LEU A 134 -9.40 5.05 -6.95
C LEU A 134 -10.41 5.57 -5.93
N TYR A 135 -10.19 6.77 -5.41
CA TYR A 135 -11.11 7.41 -4.48
C TYR A 135 -12.46 7.67 -5.14
N LYS A 136 -12.46 8.19 -6.35
CA LYS A 136 -13.69 8.47 -7.10
C LYS A 136 -14.48 7.19 -7.38
N GLN A 137 -13.81 6.10 -7.74
CA GLN A 137 -14.47 4.83 -7.99
C GLN A 137 -15.14 4.26 -6.73
N ARG A 138 -14.53 4.47 -5.57
CA ARG A 138 -15.05 3.95 -4.31
C ARG A 138 -16.34 4.63 -3.87
N PHE A 139 -16.52 5.90 -4.22
CA PHE A 139 -17.63 6.72 -3.73
C PHE A 139 -18.64 7.14 -4.81
N ASN A 140 -18.51 6.58 -5.99
CA ASN A 140 -19.47 6.83 -7.08
C ASN A 140 -20.35 5.61 -7.29
#